data_331570021c9de7bf0f10d56bd9058b24
#
_entry.id   331570021c9de7bf0f10d56bd9058b24
#
_cell.length_a   1.000
_cell.length_b   1.000
_cell.length_c   1.000
_cell.angle_alpha   90.00
_cell.angle_beta   90.00
_cell.angle_gamma   90.00
#
_symmetry.space_group_name_H-M   'P 1'
#
loop_
_entity.id
_entity.type
_entity.pdbx_description
1 polymer ?
#
loop_
_entity_poly.entity_id
_entity_poly.type
_entity_poly.pdbx_seq_one_letter_code
_entity_poly.pdbx_strand_id
1 'polypeptide(L)'
;MNVEKFECEDKYEAEKLAGFLALQKDNGTFLHGIAAIVQNEVVIILKDRSSHSVIMKDHSTAIRLKSFLEDVLVHKQRISGCNFEDYMTEITIR
;
A
#
# COMPACT_ATOMS: atom_id res chain seq x y z
N MET A 1 -15.85 -10.46 3.67
CA MET A 1 -14.45 -10.07 3.80
C MET A 1 -13.81 -10.05 2.42
N ASN A 2 -13.21 -8.94 2.03
CA ASN A 2 -12.62 -8.78 0.71
C ASN A 2 -11.10 -8.89 0.78
N VAL A 3 -10.53 -9.43 -0.28
CA VAL A 3 -9.09 -9.55 -0.41
C VAL A 3 -8.65 -8.79 -1.65
N GLU A 4 -7.65 -7.91 -1.48
CA GLU A 4 -7.03 -7.17 -2.57
C GLU A 4 -5.60 -7.68 -2.75
N LYS A 5 -5.20 -7.83 -4.01
CA LYS A 5 -3.85 -8.29 -4.34
C LYS A 5 -3.17 -7.25 -5.22
N PHE A 6 -1.93 -6.90 -4.86
CA PHE A 6 -1.14 -5.93 -5.60
C PHE A 6 0.20 -6.55 -5.98
N GLU A 7 0.46 -6.65 -7.27
CA GLU A 7 1.72 -7.18 -7.77
C GLU A 7 2.77 -6.07 -7.76
N CYS A 8 3.88 -6.32 -7.08
CA CYS A 8 5.00 -5.39 -7.02
C CYS A 8 6.06 -5.78 -8.04
N GLU A 9 7.08 -4.95 -8.19
CA GLU A 9 8.17 -5.21 -9.12
C GLU A 9 8.94 -6.48 -8.74
N ASP A 10 9.20 -6.65 -7.44
CA ASP A 10 9.91 -7.80 -6.92
C ASP A 10 9.49 -8.09 -5.47
N LYS A 11 10.10 -9.11 -4.88
CA LYS A 11 9.81 -9.54 -3.51
C LYS A 11 10.14 -8.44 -2.49
N TYR A 12 11.21 -7.71 -2.71
CA TYR A 12 11.63 -6.64 -1.80
C TYR A 12 10.56 -5.54 -1.71
N GLU A 13 10.01 -5.14 -2.87
CA GLU A 13 8.96 -4.14 -2.90
C GLU A 13 7.66 -4.65 -2.27
N ALA A 14 7.32 -5.92 -2.48
CA ALA A 14 6.15 -6.53 -1.85
C ALA A 14 6.28 -6.55 -0.33
N GLU A 15 7.45 -6.90 0.18
CA GLU A 15 7.72 -6.90 1.62
C GLU A 15 7.60 -5.49 2.20
N LYS A 16 8.14 -4.50 1.50
CA LYS A 16 8.08 -3.10 1.92
C LYS A 16 6.64 -2.60 1.99
N LEU A 17 5.83 -2.88 0.97
CA LEU A 17 4.43 -2.50 0.96
C LEU A 17 3.65 -3.18 2.09
N ALA A 18 3.87 -4.48 2.29
CA ALA A 18 3.23 -5.21 3.38
C ALA A 18 3.59 -4.60 4.74
N GLY A 19 4.84 -4.18 4.90
CA GLY A 19 5.29 -3.52 6.13
C GLY A 19 4.55 -2.22 6.43
N PHE A 20 4.39 -1.36 5.40
CA PHE A 20 3.64 -0.11 5.57
C PHE A 20 2.18 -0.37 5.91
N LEU A 21 1.55 -1.34 5.27
CA LEU A 21 0.14 -1.63 5.51
C LEU A 21 -0.09 -2.31 6.86
N ALA A 22 0.88 -3.09 7.33
CA ALA A 22 0.83 -3.65 8.68
C ALA A 22 0.89 -2.54 9.73
N LEU A 23 1.72 -1.52 9.53
CA LEU A 23 1.77 -0.37 10.43
C LEU A 23 0.45 0.40 10.44
N GLN A 24 -0.18 0.56 9.28
CA GLN A 24 -1.49 1.19 9.19
C GLN A 24 -2.55 0.39 9.94
N LYS A 25 -2.54 -0.93 9.80
CA LYS A 25 -3.45 -1.83 10.50
C LYS A 25 -3.31 -1.69 12.03
N ASP A 26 -2.06 -1.70 12.51
CA ASP A 26 -1.78 -1.72 13.95
C ASP A 26 -1.95 -0.35 14.60
N ASN A 27 -1.62 0.72 13.90
CA ASN A 27 -1.60 2.08 14.44
C ASN A 27 -2.75 2.96 13.95
N GLY A 28 -3.56 2.49 13.03
CA GLY A 28 -4.78 3.17 12.57
C GLY A 28 -4.57 4.40 11.70
N THR A 29 -3.68 5.29 12.06
CA THR A 29 -3.48 6.56 11.34
C THR A 29 -2.02 6.80 10.98
N PHE A 30 -1.33 5.73 10.62
CA PHE A 30 0.09 5.80 10.27
C PHE A 30 0.33 6.52 8.95
N LEU A 31 -0.56 6.34 8.01
CA LEU A 31 -0.48 6.91 6.67
C LEU A 31 -0.97 8.36 6.68
N HIS A 32 -0.17 9.28 6.13
CA HIS A 32 -0.54 10.69 6.00
C HIS A 32 -1.14 11.00 4.63
N GLY A 33 -0.55 10.48 3.56
CA GLY A 33 -1.03 10.74 2.22
C GLY A 33 -0.25 10.00 1.15
N ILE A 34 -0.65 10.23 -0.08
CA ILE A 34 0.04 9.74 -1.26
C ILE A 34 0.53 10.97 -2.03
N ALA A 35 1.85 11.09 -2.22
CA ALA A 35 2.41 12.27 -2.86
C ALA A 35 2.23 12.26 -4.37
N ALA A 36 2.55 11.15 -5.00
CA ALA A 36 2.52 11.08 -6.47
C ALA A 36 2.58 9.64 -6.95
N ILE A 37 2.20 9.47 -8.22
CA ILE A 37 2.53 8.29 -8.99
C ILE A 37 3.40 8.74 -10.15
N VAL A 38 4.53 8.07 -10.33
CA VAL A 38 5.39 8.26 -11.50
C VAL A 38 5.57 6.89 -12.12
N GLN A 39 4.97 6.67 -13.28
CA GLN A 39 4.96 5.38 -13.96
C GLN A 39 4.39 4.29 -13.04
N ASN A 40 5.25 3.39 -12.52
CA ASN A 40 4.84 2.30 -11.61
C ASN A 40 5.29 2.51 -10.17
N GLU A 41 5.78 3.70 -9.84
CA GLU A 41 6.20 4.03 -8.49
C GLU A 41 5.12 4.82 -7.76
N VAL A 42 4.77 4.39 -6.55
CA VAL A 42 3.82 5.08 -5.68
C VAL A 42 4.59 5.67 -4.51
N VAL A 43 4.49 6.97 -4.31
CA VAL A 43 5.17 7.65 -3.21
C VAL A 43 4.20 7.84 -2.06
N ILE A 44 4.51 7.24 -0.93
CA ILE A 44 3.68 7.22 0.28
C ILE A 44 4.30 8.16 1.30
N ILE A 45 3.47 9.02 1.91
CA ILE A 45 3.90 9.91 2.98
C ILE A 45 3.31 9.43 4.30
N LEU A 46 4.16 9.22 5.27
CA LEU A 46 3.75 8.77 6.60
C LEU A 46 3.48 9.95 7.53
N LYS A 47 2.90 9.69 8.69
CA LYS A 47 2.54 10.73 9.66
C LYS A 47 3.73 11.53 10.16
N ASP A 48 4.91 10.93 10.21
CA ASP A 48 6.15 11.62 10.59
C ASP A 48 6.72 12.50 9.48
N ARG A 49 6.00 12.61 8.34
CA ARG A 49 6.39 13.36 7.15
C ARG A 49 7.50 12.73 6.32
N SER A 50 7.91 11.52 6.65
CA SER A 50 8.85 10.78 5.81
C SER A 50 8.17 10.31 4.53
N SER A 51 8.90 10.27 3.43
CA SER A 51 8.44 9.78 2.14
C SER A 51 9.07 8.44 1.85
N HIS A 52 8.25 7.52 1.35
CA HIS A 52 8.72 6.18 0.97
C HIS A 52 8.08 5.81 -0.36
N SER A 53 8.83 5.13 -1.21
CA SER A 53 8.29 4.70 -2.49
C SER A 53 8.15 3.19 -2.53
N VAL A 54 7.13 2.74 -3.27
CA VAL A 54 6.93 1.33 -3.55
C VAL A 54 6.79 1.20 -5.06
N ILE A 55 7.55 0.30 -5.65
CA ILE A 55 7.53 0.10 -7.10
C ILE A 55 6.64 -1.09 -7.41
N MET A 56 5.60 -0.82 -8.17
CA MET A 56 4.63 -1.84 -8.56
C MET A 56 5.02 -2.49 -9.88
N LYS A 57 4.35 -3.57 -10.24
CA LYS A 57 4.61 -4.30 -11.46
C LYS A 57 4.45 -3.42 -12.71
N ASP A 58 3.40 -2.60 -12.73
CA ASP A 58 3.10 -1.72 -13.87
C ASP A 58 2.32 -0.50 -13.39
N HIS A 59 2.09 0.43 -14.31
CA HIS A 59 1.38 1.68 -14.03
C HIS A 59 -0.06 1.43 -13.59
N SER A 60 -0.74 0.49 -14.21
CA SER A 60 -2.12 0.14 -13.88
C SER A 60 -2.25 -0.32 -12.43
N THR A 61 -1.32 -1.15 -11.98
CA THR A 61 -1.27 -1.63 -10.59
C THR A 61 -0.99 -0.48 -9.63
N ALA A 62 -0.10 0.45 -10.02
CA ALA A 62 0.19 1.63 -9.21
C ALA A 62 -1.05 2.51 -9.01
N ILE A 63 -1.83 2.70 -10.06
CA ILE A 63 -3.09 3.45 -9.98
C ILE A 63 -4.08 2.75 -9.04
N ARG A 64 -4.20 1.44 -9.13
CA ARG A 64 -5.07 0.66 -8.25
C ARG A 64 -4.64 0.79 -6.78
N LEU A 65 -3.34 0.72 -6.53
CA LEU A 65 -2.81 0.88 -5.19
C LEU A 65 -3.09 2.27 -4.64
N LYS A 66 -2.89 3.31 -5.45
CA LYS A 66 -3.19 4.68 -5.03
C LYS A 66 -4.65 4.82 -4.63
N SER A 67 -5.56 4.30 -5.44
CA SER A 67 -6.98 4.34 -5.16
C SER A 67 -7.32 3.64 -3.85
N PHE A 68 -6.73 2.47 -3.62
CA PHE A 68 -6.91 1.72 -2.37
C PHE A 68 -6.41 2.52 -1.16
N LEU A 69 -5.22 3.13 -1.27
CA LEU A 69 -4.65 3.91 -0.18
C LEU A 69 -5.49 5.16 0.12
N GLU A 70 -6.06 5.78 -0.90
CA GLU A 70 -6.98 6.89 -0.72
C GLU A 70 -8.25 6.47 0.03
N ASP A 71 -8.76 5.28 -0.26
CA ASP A 71 -9.90 4.74 0.47
C ASP A 71 -9.57 4.51 1.95
N VAL A 72 -8.37 4.04 2.24
CA VAL A 72 -7.90 3.87 3.62
C VAL A 72 -7.86 5.22 4.34
N LEU A 73 -7.37 6.26 3.67
CA LEU A 73 -7.22 7.59 4.27
C LEU A 73 -8.54 8.33 4.41
N VAL A 74 -9.30 8.41 3.32
CA VAL A 74 -10.48 9.28 3.23
C VAL A 74 -11.72 8.57 3.75
N HIS A 75 -11.92 7.32 3.33
CA HIS A 75 -13.11 6.55 3.66
C HIS A 75 -12.92 5.62 4.86
N LYS A 76 -11.76 5.69 5.51
CA LYS A 76 -11.46 4.89 6.71
C LYS A 76 -11.57 3.39 6.48
N GLN A 77 -11.23 2.94 5.28
CA GLN A 77 -11.21 1.52 4.96
C GLN A 77 -10.27 0.79 5.93
N ARG A 78 -10.76 -0.26 6.56
CA ARG A 78 -9.98 -0.99 7.57
C ARG A 78 -9.27 -2.19 6.97
N ILE A 79 -8.01 -2.35 7.35
CA ILE A 79 -7.19 -3.48 6.96
C ILE A 79 -7.19 -4.46 8.13
N SER A 80 -7.59 -5.71 7.89
CA SER A 80 -7.59 -6.74 8.92
C SER A 80 -6.43 -7.72 8.78
N GLY A 81 -5.76 -7.74 7.65
CA GLY A 81 -4.59 -8.60 7.44
C GLY A 81 -3.76 -8.12 6.28
N CYS A 82 -2.48 -8.41 6.34
CA CYS A 82 -1.55 -8.04 5.29
C CYS A 82 -0.42 -9.04 5.22
N ASN A 83 -0.25 -9.67 4.06
CA ASN A 83 0.79 -10.67 3.82
C ASN A 83 1.47 -10.38 2.49
N PHE A 84 2.66 -10.93 2.31
CA PHE A 84 3.30 -10.92 1.00
C PHE A 84 3.85 -12.31 0.69
N GLU A 85 3.88 -12.62 -0.59
CA GLU A 85 4.48 -13.85 -1.10
C GLU A 85 5.09 -13.51 -2.45
N ASP A 86 6.39 -13.75 -2.60
CA ASP A 86 7.16 -13.35 -3.77
C ASP A 86 6.95 -11.86 -4.07
N TYR A 87 6.48 -11.52 -5.25
CA TYR A 87 6.26 -10.13 -5.68
C TYR A 87 4.83 -9.64 -5.40
N MET A 88 4.03 -10.44 -4.73
CA MET A 88 2.60 -10.13 -4.50
C MET A 88 2.35 -9.73 -3.05
N THR A 89 1.64 -8.63 -2.85
CA THR A 89 1.12 -8.24 -1.54
C THR A 89 -0.37 -8.52 -1.51
N GLU A 90 -0.82 -9.23 -0.48
CA GLU A 90 -2.22 -9.57 -0.28
C GLU A 90 -2.75 -8.86 0.95
N ILE A 91 -3.85 -8.14 0.78
CA ILE A 91 -4.44 -7.33 1.84
C ILE A 91 -5.87 -7.81 2.07
N THR A 92 -6.18 -8.12 3.31
CA THR A 92 -7.54 -8.48 3.71
C THR A 92 -8.22 -7.24 4.26
N ILE A 93 -9.38 -6.91 3.71
CA ILE A 93 -10.17 -5.72 4.07
C ILE A 93 -11.37 -6.17 4.89
N ARG A 94 -11.65 -5.41 5.90
CA ARG A 94 -12.80 -5.66 6.75
C ARG A 94 -14.08 -5.17 6.17
#